data_853a6c92b9c5cda99325e9e2a3e93653
#
_entry.id   853a6c92b9c5cda99325e9e2a3e93653
#
_cell.length_a   1.000
_cell.length_b   1.000
_cell.length_c   1.000
_cell.angle_alpha   90.00
_cell.angle_beta   90.00
_cell.angle_gamma   90.00
#
_symmetry.space_group_name_H-M   'P 1'
#
loop_
_entity.id
_entity.type
_entity.pdbx_description
1 polymer ?
#
loop_
_entity_poly.entity_id
_entity_poly.type
_entity_poly.pdbx_seq_one_letter_code
_entity_poly.pdbx_strand_id
1 'polypeptide(L)'
;MTAIRALSLVVLIGSAPLAQAAEDALTLGVFPRYKATVTTTRFTPLAEHLSERLGRKVALVTARDFDSFWKAVTEQRYDIVHYNQYHYIHSAQNYIVIAHQQEFGKDAVAGALFVRKDAGITSIEQLRGRTIIFGGGRDAMLSYIAPRFLLMQAGLKEGDFKSEFAVNPPNALLALFHRQADAAGGGDILIDLPVVKNAINAQELTVLAVTEPLLFLPWAVKRSMPPKLRESIQTIMIGLGRSEAGREILTAAEATGMGKAEDKDYNPHRRMTSAVFGGSSIGR
;
A
#
# COMPACT_ATOMS: atom_id res chain seq x y z
N MET A 1 29.09 -0.94 -87.89
CA MET A 1 29.00 0.03 -86.79
C MET A 1 27.87 -0.41 -85.85
N THR A 2 28.21 -1.09 -84.77
CA THR A 2 27.24 -1.75 -83.90
C THR A 2 27.34 -1.04 -82.56
N ALA A 3 26.26 -0.32 -82.12
CA ALA A 3 26.20 0.40 -80.91
C ALA A 3 25.71 -0.51 -79.77
N ILE A 4 26.57 -0.68 -78.74
CA ILE A 4 26.26 -1.41 -77.53
C ILE A 4 25.57 -0.41 -76.53
N ARG A 5 24.31 -0.66 -76.22
CA ARG A 5 23.59 0.07 -75.14
C ARG A 5 23.87 -0.60 -73.79
N ALA A 6 24.57 0.08 -72.91
CA ALA A 6 24.75 -0.34 -71.56
C ALA A 6 23.47 -0.01 -70.76
N LEU A 7 22.87 -1.02 -70.12
CA LEU A 7 21.70 -0.93 -69.26
C LEU A 7 22.19 -0.81 -67.83
N SER A 8 22.13 0.40 -67.25
CA SER A 8 22.47 0.63 -65.85
C SER A 8 21.30 0.22 -64.95
N LEU A 9 21.48 -0.83 -64.12
CA LEU A 9 20.55 -1.31 -63.14
C LEU A 9 20.74 -0.46 -61.86
N VAL A 10 19.79 0.45 -61.58
CA VAL A 10 19.74 1.19 -60.31
C VAL A 10 19.04 0.33 -59.26
N VAL A 11 19.80 -0.22 -58.30
CA VAL A 11 19.25 -0.91 -57.13
C VAL A 11 18.83 0.15 -56.12
N LEU A 12 17.56 0.43 -56.01
CA LEU A 12 16.97 1.21 -54.89
C LEU A 12 16.95 0.33 -53.65
N ILE A 13 17.92 0.54 -52.76
CA ILE A 13 17.86 0.00 -51.41
C ILE A 13 16.85 0.85 -50.62
N GLY A 14 15.62 0.36 -50.56
CA GLY A 14 14.60 0.93 -49.71
C GLY A 14 14.93 0.69 -48.23
N SER A 15 15.47 1.70 -47.57
CA SER A 15 15.52 1.74 -46.12
C SER A 15 14.08 1.88 -45.59
N ALA A 16 13.47 0.74 -45.22
CA ALA A 16 12.24 0.76 -44.42
C ALA A 16 12.54 1.48 -43.08
N PRO A 17 11.82 2.52 -42.73
CA PRO A 17 11.92 3.06 -41.36
C PRO A 17 11.45 1.94 -40.42
N LEU A 18 12.33 1.48 -39.55
CA LEU A 18 11.93 0.76 -38.34
C LEU A 18 11.05 1.75 -37.55
N ALA A 19 9.74 1.66 -37.78
CA ALA A 19 8.76 2.25 -36.89
C ALA A 19 8.91 1.53 -35.58
N GLN A 20 9.77 2.06 -34.69
CA GLN A 20 9.83 1.71 -33.31
C GLN A 20 8.45 2.14 -32.77
N ALA A 21 7.52 1.20 -32.63
CA ALA A 21 6.26 1.45 -31.95
C ALA A 21 6.66 2.04 -30.60
N ALA A 22 6.34 3.32 -30.39
CA ALA A 22 6.51 3.94 -29.09
C ALA A 22 5.75 3.06 -28.11
N GLU A 23 6.48 2.32 -27.27
CA GLU A 23 5.82 1.51 -26.23
C GLU A 23 4.95 2.45 -25.41
N ASP A 24 3.66 2.12 -25.29
CA ASP A 24 2.72 2.93 -24.53
C ASP A 24 3.24 3.18 -23.11
N ALA A 25 3.10 4.40 -22.63
CA ALA A 25 3.55 4.78 -21.30
C ALA A 25 2.88 3.87 -20.25
N LEU A 26 3.66 3.39 -19.29
CA LEU A 26 3.12 2.69 -18.12
C LEU A 26 2.46 3.71 -17.17
N THR A 27 1.37 3.31 -16.55
CA THR A 27 0.66 4.11 -15.55
C THR A 27 1.00 3.63 -14.14
N LEU A 28 1.45 4.55 -13.27
CA LEU A 28 1.68 4.31 -11.85
C LEU A 28 0.56 4.94 -11.03
N GLY A 29 -0.28 4.11 -10.41
CA GLY A 29 -1.32 4.54 -9.48
C GLY A 29 -0.85 4.44 -8.03
N VAL A 30 -1.11 5.50 -7.25
CA VAL A 30 -0.83 5.52 -5.80
C VAL A 30 -2.12 5.88 -5.07
N PHE A 31 -2.47 5.10 -4.04
CA PHE A 31 -3.68 5.34 -3.27
C PHE A 31 -3.63 6.68 -2.50
N PRO A 32 -4.78 7.36 -2.35
CA PRO A 32 -4.83 8.75 -1.87
C PRO A 32 -4.76 8.85 -0.34
N ARG A 33 -3.62 8.44 0.27
CA ARG A 33 -3.33 8.70 1.69
C ARG A 33 -3.20 10.19 1.99
N TYR A 34 -2.80 10.97 0.98
CA TYR A 34 -2.51 12.40 1.04
C TYR A 34 -3.28 13.13 -0.04
N LYS A 35 -3.31 14.46 0.05
CA LYS A 35 -3.80 15.31 -1.04
C LYS A 35 -3.02 15.01 -2.33
N ALA A 36 -3.66 15.10 -3.49
CA ALA A 36 -3.07 14.76 -4.79
C ALA A 36 -1.73 15.47 -5.03
N THR A 37 -1.60 16.74 -4.65
CA THR A 37 -0.34 17.50 -4.78
C THR A 37 0.80 16.88 -3.96
N VAL A 38 0.53 16.45 -2.72
CA VAL A 38 1.51 15.79 -1.85
C VAL A 38 1.90 14.43 -2.43
N THR A 39 0.93 13.65 -2.89
CA THR A 39 1.18 12.36 -3.56
C THR A 39 2.07 12.54 -4.79
N THR A 40 1.78 13.57 -5.62
CA THR A 40 2.60 13.89 -6.78
C THR A 40 4.03 14.21 -6.37
N THR A 41 4.25 15.14 -5.43
CA THR A 41 5.60 15.51 -4.97
C THR A 41 6.38 14.27 -4.47
N ARG A 42 5.74 13.38 -3.74
CA ARG A 42 6.38 12.21 -3.11
C ARG A 42 6.73 11.11 -4.08
N PHE A 43 5.90 10.85 -5.07
CA PHE A 43 6.04 9.69 -5.95
C PHE A 43 6.54 10.01 -7.36
N THR A 44 6.62 11.29 -7.75
CA THR A 44 7.25 11.71 -9.01
C THR A 44 8.70 11.21 -9.13
N PRO A 45 9.57 11.35 -8.10
CA PRO A 45 10.94 10.85 -8.20
C PRO A 45 11.03 9.34 -8.50
N LEU A 46 10.11 8.54 -7.93
CA LEU A 46 10.04 7.10 -8.22
C LEU A 46 9.59 6.84 -9.67
N ALA A 47 8.59 7.57 -10.15
CA ALA A 47 8.09 7.42 -11.53
C ALA A 47 9.17 7.79 -12.57
N GLU A 48 9.92 8.85 -12.31
CA GLU A 48 11.05 9.29 -13.15
C GLU A 48 12.18 8.27 -13.15
N HIS A 49 12.56 7.78 -11.97
CA HIS A 49 13.58 6.72 -11.83
C HIS A 49 13.19 5.42 -12.55
N LEU A 50 11.94 4.99 -12.41
CA LEU A 50 11.42 3.84 -13.14
C LEU A 50 11.47 4.09 -14.66
N SER A 51 11.10 5.31 -15.10
CA SER A 51 11.13 5.67 -16.51
C SER A 51 12.54 5.57 -17.10
N GLU A 52 13.51 6.16 -16.40
CA GLU A 52 14.93 6.14 -16.80
C GLU A 52 15.47 4.70 -16.87
N ARG A 53 15.23 3.93 -15.80
CA ARG A 53 15.77 2.55 -15.69
C ARG A 53 15.14 1.56 -16.65
N LEU A 54 13.88 1.77 -17.03
CA LEU A 54 13.15 0.93 -17.98
C LEU A 54 13.31 1.37 -19.44
N GLY A 55 13.86 2.59 -19.68
CA GLY A 55 13.88 3.19 -21.02
C GLY A 55 12.47 3.44 -21.59
N ARG A 56 11.45 3.54 -20.72
CA ARG A 56 10.04 3.64 -21.07
C ARG A 56 9.33 4.58 -20.08
N LYS A 57 8.50 5.48 -20.60
CA LYS A 57 7.76 6.43 -19.74
C LYS A 57 6.88 5.71 -18.70
N VAL A 58 7.01 6.11 -17.44
CA VAL A 58 6.10 5.75 -16.35
C VAL A 58 5.42 7.03 -15.88
N ALA A 59 4.11 7.12 -16.09
CA ALA A 59 3.31 8.29 -15.75
C ALA A 59 2.62 8.08 -14.40
N LEU A 60 2.91 8.93 -13.42
CA LEU A 60 2.20 8.95 -12.14
C LEU A 60 0.77 9.48 -12.36
N VAL A 61 -0.20 8.73 -11.88
CA VAL A 61 -1.63 9.07 -11.94
C VAL A 61 -2.19 9.10 -10.52
N THR A 62 -2.65 10.25 -10.09
CA THR A 62 -3.30 10.42 -8.78
C THR A 62 -4.81 10.30 -8.89
N ALA A 63 -5.44 9.83 -7.83
CA ALA A 63 -6.90 9.81 -7.70
C ALA A 63 -7.36 10.91 -6.74
N ARG A 64 -8.58 11.42 -6.95
CA ARG A 64 -9.18 12.44 -6.10
C ARG A 64 -9.50 11.90 -4.69
N ASP A 65 -9.98 10.67 -4.62
CA ASP A 65 -10.45 9.98 -3.43
C ASP A 65 -10.29 8.46 -3.56
N PHE A 66 -10.54 7.73 -2.48
CA PHE A 66 -10.42 6.26 -2.46
C PHE A 66 -11.39 5.58 -3.42
N ASP A 67 -12.61 6.08 -3.61
CA ASP A 67 -13.59 5.48 -4.52
C ASP A 67 -13.13 5.57 -5.98
N SER A 68 -12.64 6.75 -6.39
CA SER A 68 -12.07 6.97 -7.72
C SER A 68 -10.83 6.11 -7.96
N PHE A 69 -9.98 5.98 -6.92
CA PHE A 69 -8.80 5.12 -6.97
C PHE A 69 -9.20 3.64 -7.11
N TRP A 70 -10.12 3.18 -6.27
CA TRP A 70 -10.57 1.78 -6.29
C TRP A 70 -11.25 1.42 -7.61
N LYS A 71 -12.08 2.32 -8.13
CA LYS A 71 -12.64 2.16 -9.47
C LYS A 71 -11.56 2.01 -10.54
N ALA A 72 -10.52 2.83 -10.51
CA ALA A 72 -9.41 2.73 -11.46
C ALA A 72 -8.61 1.40 -11.31
N VAL A 73 -8.46 0.89 -10.08
CA VAL A 73 -7.88 -0.44 -9.82
C VAL A 73 -8.75 -1.54 -10.41
N THR A 74 -10.06 -1.55 -10.13
CA THR A 74 -10.99 -2.58 -10.62
C THR A 74 -11.12 -2.58 -12.14
N GLU A 75 -11.06 -1.41 -12.76
CA GLU A 75 -11.02 -1.22 -14.21
C GLU A 75 -9.63 -1.45 -14.81
N GLN A 76 -8.64 -1.84 -14.00
CA GLN A 76 -7.26 -2.10 -14.42
C GLN A 76 -6.63 -0.93 -15.18
N ARG A 77 -6.87 0.31 -14.76
CA ARG A 77 -6.29 1.50 -15.40
C ARG A 77 -4.82 1.73 -15.04
N TYR A 78 -4.33 1.13 -13.96
CA TYR A 78 -2.94 1.25 -13.51
C TYR A 78 -2.14 0.02 -13.94
N ASP A 79 -0.95 0.21 -14.51
CA ASP A 79 -0.02 -0.87 -14.84
C ASP A 79 0.78 -1.28 -13.61
N ILE A 80 1.18 -0.28 -12.81
CA ILE A 80 1.85 -0.41 -11.52
C ILE A 80 0.95 0.26 -10.49
N VAL A 81 0.75 -0.36 -9.33
CA VAL A 81 -0.13 0.19 -8.30
C VAL A 81 0.46 0.01 -6.91
N HIS A 82 0.37 1.08 -6.11
CA HIS A 82 0.66 1.09 -4.69
C HIS A 82 -0.63 1.35 -3.92
N TYR A 83 -0.96 0.45 -2.99
CA TYR A 83 -2.21 0.52 -2.24
C TYR A 83 -2.12 -0.17 -0.88
N ASN A 84 -3.19 -0.15 -0.09
CA ASN A 84 -3.22 -0.89 1.15
C ASN A 84 -3.46 -2.39 0.89
N GLN A 85 -3.18 -3.20 1.90
CA GLN A 85 -3.25 -4.66 1.82
C GLN A 85 -4.67 -5.16 1.52
N TYR A 86 -5.71 -4.50 2.07
CA TYR A 86 -7.10 -4.83 1.80
C TYR A 86 -7.42 -4.72 0.30
N HIS A 87 -7.04 -3.60 -0.34
CA HIS A 87 -7.25 -3.41 -1.78
C HIS A 87 -6.47 -4.43 -2.62
N TYR A 88 -5.23 -4.77 -2.19
CA TYR A 88 -4.46 -5.79 -2.89
C TYR A 88 -5.16 -7.14 -2.89
N ILE A 89 -5.56 -7.67 -1.72
CA ILE A 89 -6.16 -9.01 -1.65
C ILE A 89 -7.47 -9.11 -2.45
N HIS A 90 -8.21 -8.01 -2.60
CA HIS A 90 -9.44 -7.94 -3.41
C HIS A 90 -9.19 -7.71 -4.91
N SER A 91 -7.98 -7.30 -5.31
CA SER A 91 -7.58 -7.13 -6.72
C SER A 91 -6.60 -8.20 -7.21
N ALA A 92 -6.21 -9.16 -6.39
CA ALA A 92 -5.18 -10.16 -6.69
C ALA A 92 -5.48 -11.04 -7.90
N GLN A 93 -6.74 -11.14 -8.32
CA GLN A 93 -7.12 -11.79 -9.58
C GLN A 93 -6.60 -11.04 -10.82
N ASN A 94 -6.46 -9.70 -10.74
CA ASN A 94 -6.04 -8.81 -11.83
C ASN A 94 -4.61 -8.31 -11.67
N TYR A 95 -4.10 -8.29 -10.45
CA TYR A 95 -2.78 -7.78 -10.09
C TYR A 95 -1.94 -8.85 -9.41
N ILE A 96 -0.63 -8.73 -9.51
CA ILE A 96 0.33 -9.56 -8.80
C ILE A 96 1.28 -8.67 -8.03
N VAL A 97 1.40 -8.89 -6.73
CA VAL A 97 2.37 -8.18 -5.89
C VAL A 97 3.79 -8.57 -6.32
N ILE A 98 4.66 -7.59 -6.35
CA ILE A 98 6.07 -7.75 -6.69
C ILE A 98 6.99 -7.27 -5.57
N ALA A 99 6.55 -6.30 -4.77
CA ALA A 99 7.31 -5.76 -3.65
C ALA A 99 6.38 -5.29 -2.54
N HIS A 100 6.92 -5.11 -1.34
CA HIS A 100 6.28 -4.40 -0.26
C HIS A 100 7.13 -3.21 0.16
N GLN A 101 6.49 -2.16 0.65
CA GLN A 101 7.17 -1.01 1.22
C GLN A 101 7.64 -1.36 2.64
N GLN A 102 8.86 -0.99 2.99
CA GLN A 102 9.34 -1.00 4.37
C GLN A 102 9.11 0.39 4.98
N GLU A 103 8.55 0.43 6.16
CA GLU A 103 8.39 1.66 6.94
C GLU A 103 9.04 1.47 8.33
N PHE A 104 9.66 2.51 8.86
CA PHE A 104 10.33 2.47 10.17
C PHE A 104 11.38 1.36 10.32
N GLY A 105 12.03 0.97 9.22
CA GLY A 105 13.01 -0.12 9.20
C GLY A 105 12.41 -1.52 9.35
N LYS A 106 11.10 -1.68 9.19
CA LYS A 106 10.39 -2.96 9.35
C LYS A 106 9.73 -3.41 8.03
N ASP A 107 9.72 -4.72 7.81
CA ASP A 107 8.99 -5.36 6.71
C ASP A 107 7.50 -5.55 7.04
N ALA A 108 7.19 -5.73 8.31
CA ALA A 108 5.86 -6.07 8.78
C ALA A 108 5.52 -5.34 10.09
N VAL A 109 4.24 -5.14 10.33
CA VAL A 109 3.67 -4.48 11.51
C VAL A 109 2.47 -5.29 11.98
N ALA A 110 2.34 -5.51 13.29
CA ALA A 110 1.19 -6.17 13.86
C ALA A 110 0.02 -5.18 14.04
N GLY A 111 -1.21 -5.63 13.81
CA GLY A 111 -2.39 -4.90 14.27
C GLY A 111 -2.49 -4.98 15.80
N ALA A 112 -2.85 -3.90 16.44
CA ALA A 112 -2.87 -3.78 17.89
C ALA A 112 -4.15 -3.14 18.43
N LEU A 113 -4.51 -3.51 19.65
CA LEU A 113 -5.44 -2.80 20.49
C LEU A 113 -4.65 -2.07 21.60
N PHE A 114 -4.88 -0.79 21.75
CA PHE A 114 -4.28 0.06 22.77
C PHE A 114 -5.31 0.45 23.83
N VAL A 115 -4.84 0.54 25.07
CA VAL A 115 -5.63 1.04 26.21
C VAL A 115 -4.80 1.99 27.05
N ARG A 116 -5.44 2.77 27.91
CA ARG A 116 -4.74 3.56 28.94
C ARG A 116 -4.30 2.63 30.07
N LYS A 117 -3.09 2.83 30.58
CA LYS A 117 -2.57 2.06 31.75
C LYS A 117 -3.42 2.22 32.99
N ASP A 118 -3.97 3.43 33.20
CA ASP A 118 -4.79 3.75 34.35
C ASP A 118 -6.28 3.33 34.23
N ALA A 119 -6.67 2.74 33.09
CA ALA A 119 -8.03 2.26 32.88
C ALA A 119 -8.33 0.90 33.56
N GLY A 120 -7.29 0.18 34.01
CA GLY A 120 -7.44 -1.13 34.62
C GLY A 120 -7.89 -2.24 33.65
N ILE A 121 -7.83 -2.00 32.32
CA ILE A 121 -8.20 -2.96 31.29
C ILE A 121 -6.97 -3.82 30.99
N THR A 122 -7.09 -5.11 31.29
CA THR A 122 -5.98 -6.10 31.15
C THR A 122 -6.30 -7.24 30.21
N SER A 123 -7.56 -7.33 29.73
CA SER A 123 -7.95 -8.33 28.73
C SER A 123 -8.95 -7.75 27.72
N ILE A 124 -9.03 -8.40 26.54
CA ILE A 124 -9.93 -7.94 25.46
C ILE A 124 -11.41 -8.06 25.87
N GLU A 125 -11.78 -9.09 26.65
CA GLU A 125 -13.15 -9.33 27.09
C GLU A 125 -13.71 -8.15 27.92
N GLN A 126 -12.85 -7.41 28.63
CA GLN A 126 -13.22 -6.21 29.38
C GLN A 126 -13.59 -5.01 28.49
N LEU A 127 -13.39 -5.13 27.18
CA LEU A 127 -13.87 -4.14 26.21
C LEU A 127 -15.36 -4.27 25.88
N ARG A 128 -16.06 -5.28 26.44
CA ARG A 128 -17.51 -5.41 26.29
C ARG A 128 -18.22 -4.18 26.88
N GLY A 129 -19.11 -3.58 26.09
CA GLY A 129 -19.84 -2.35 26.45
C GLY A 129 -19.00 -1.07 26.34
N ARG A 130 -17.73 -1.17 26.01
CA ARG A 130 -16.80 -0.04 25.91
C ARG A 130 -16.80 0.61 24.53
N THR A 131 -16.26 1.81 24.46
CA THR A 131 -16.03 2.52 23.19
C THR A 131 -14.63 2.22 22.66
N ILE A 132 -14.57 1.71 21.43
CA ILE A 132 -13.31 1.44 20.71
C ILE A 132 -13.23 2.35 19.50
N ILE A 133 -12.16 3.12 19.38
CA ILE A 133 -11.94 4.04 18.27
C ILE A 133 -10.91 3.46 17.27
N PHE A 134 -11.25 3.47 15.98
CA PHE A 134 -10.42 2.97 14.91
C PHE A 134 -9.94 4.13 14.04
N GLY A 135 -8.69 4.07 13.57
CA GLY A 135 -8.12 5.11 12.71
C GLY A 135 -8.36 4.82 11.23
N GLY A 136 -9.12 5.66 10.54
CA GLY A 136 -9.47 5.48 9.14
C GLY A 136 -10.77 4.70 8.93
N GLY A 137 -10.96 4.12 7.74
CA GLY A 137 -12.17 3.40 7.36
C GLY A 137 -12.16 1.91 7.75
N ARG A 138 -13.26 1.24 7.44
CA ARG A 138 -13.42 -0.22 7.67
C ARG A 138 -12.49 -1.08 6.81
N ASP A 139 -11.90 -0.53 5.76
CA ASP A 139 -10.89 -1.14 4.89
C ASP A 139 -9.44 -0.96 5.40
N ALA A 140 -9.27 -0.26 6.53
CA ALA A 140 -7.97 -0.04 7.13
C ALA A 140 -7.44 -1.32 7.80
N MET A 141 -6.46 -1.99 7.14
CA MET A 141 -5.97 -3.31 7.56
C MET A 141 -5.46 -3.31 8.99
N LEU A 142 -4.55 -2.39 9.34
CA LEU A 142 -3.87 -2.39 10.64
C LEU A 142 -4.68 -1.70 11.75
N SER A 143 -5.55 -0.76 11.40
CA SER A 143 -6.26 0.03 12.41
C SER A 143 -7.72 -0.35 12.62
N TYR A 144 -8.30 -1.17 11.72
CA TYR A 144 -9.65 -1.70 11.88
C TYR A 144 -9.69 -3.22 11.76
N ILE A 145 -9.28 -3.81 10.62
CA ILE A 145 -9.50 -5.24 10.34
C ILE A 145 -8.73 -6.11 11.35
N ALA A 146 -7.45 -5.84 11.57
CA ALA A 146 -6.62 -6.61 12.48
C ALA A 146 -7.08 -6.46 13.96
N PRO A 147 -7.36 -5.25 14.51
CA PRO A 147 -7.98 -5.10 15.82
C PRO A 147 -9.35 -5.77 15.95
N ARG A 148 -10.20 -5.69 14.91
CA ARG A 148 -11.49 -6.39 14.91
C ARG A 148 -11.32 -7.90 14.96
N PHE A 149 -10.33 -8.44 14.26
CA PHE A 149 -10.00 -9.86 14.33
C PHE A 149 -9.62 -10.29 15.76
N LEU A 150 -8.81 -9.49 16.47
CA LEU A 150 -8.50 -9.75 17.89
C LEU A 150 -9.75 -9.77 18.77
N LEU A 151 -10.64 -8.77 18.60
CA LEU A 151 -11.92 -8.72 19.33
C LEU A 151 -12.77 -9.96 19.08
N MET A 152 -12.86 -10.39 17.82
CA MET A 152 -13.61 -11.61 17.45
C MET A 152 -13.00 -12.89 18.04
N GLN A 153 -11.67 -13.01 18.05
CA GLN A 153 -11.00 -14.16 18.69
C GLN A 153 -11.31 -14.24 20.20
N ALA A 154 -11.48 -13.10 20.86
CA ALA A 154 -11.90 -13.01 22.26
C ALA A 154 -13.43 -13.10 22.47
N GLY A 155 -14.19 -13.46 21.42
CA GLY A 155 -15.64 -13.65 21.49
C GLY A 155 -16.48 -12.37 21.52
N LEU A 156 -15.91 -11.21 21.13
CA LEU A 156 -16.65 -9.96 20.99
C LEU A 156 -17.14 -9.78 19.54
N LYS A 157 -18.45 -9.59 19.38
CA LYS A 157 -19.11 -9.36 18.09
C LYS A 157 -19.44 -7.87 17.88
N GLU A 158 -19.91 -7.56 16.68
CA GLU A 158 -20.54 -6.26 16.42
C GLU A 158 -21.75 -6.08 17.36
N GLY A 159 -21.84 -4.90 18.00
CA GLY A 159 -22.84 -4.63 19.02
C GLY A 159 -22.40 -4.94 20.47
N ASP A 160 -21.35 -5.74 20.67
CA ASP A 160 -20.80 -5.99 22.02
C ASP A 160 -19.97 -4.80 22.55
N PHE A 161 -19.63 -3.83 21.69
CA PHE A 161 -18.93 -2.61 22.00
C PHE A 161 -19.34 -1.51 21.01
N LYS A 162 -19.06 -0.25 21.34
CA LYS A 162 -19.33 0.89 20.47
C LYS A 162 -18.12 1.16 19.58
N SER A 163 -18.31 1.13 18.26
CA SER A 163 -17.27 1.48 17.27
C SER A 163 -17.33 2.96 16.91
N GLU A 164 -16.23 3.67 17.09
CA GLU A 164 -16.02 5.05 16.64
C GLU A 164 -14.88 5.09 15.63
N PHE A 165 -14.83 6.13 14.78
CA PHE A 165 -13.82 6.27 13.76
C PHE A 165 -13.16 7.65 13.82
N ALA A 166 -11.82 7.65 13.91
CA ALA A 166 -11.00 8.84 13.74
C ALA A 166 -10.54 8.96 12.29
N VAL A 167 -10.15 10.15 11.87
CA VAL A 167 -9.70 10.43 10.50
C VAL A 167 -8.49 9.56 10.10
N ASN A 168 -7.59 9.28 11.04
CA ASN A 168 -6.38 8.49 10.83
C ASN A 168 -5.94 7.79 12.13
N PRO A 169 -5.02 6.81 12.06
CA PRO A 169 -4.56 6.07 13.24
C PRO A 169 -3.93 6.92 14.34
N PRO A 170 -3.07 7.93 14.10
CA PRO A 170 -2.61 8.81 15.15
C PRO A 170 -3.74 9.50 15.91
N ASN A 171 -4.77 10.00 15.22
CA ASN A 171 -5.90 10.65 15.87
C ASN A 171 -6.71 9.69 16.75
N ALA A 172 -6.80 8.41 16.39
CA ALA A 172 -7.43 7.40 17.25
C ALA A 172 -6.67 7.24 18.58
N LEU A 173 -5.34 7.23 18.53
CA LEU A 173 -4.52 7.13 19.74
C LEU A 173 -4.57 8.38 20.61
N LEU A 174 -4.63 9.57 19.99
CA LEU A 174 -4.87 10.83 20.71
C LEU A 174 -6.24 10.85 21.40
N ALA A 175 -7.29 10.39 20.71
CA ALA A 175 -8.63 10.30 21.30
C ALA A 175 -8.65 9.34 22.51
N LEU A 176 -7.97 8.19 22.42
CA LEU A 176 -7.78 7.29 23.56
C LEU A 176 -7.06 7.99 24.73
N PHE A 177 -5.97 8.69 24.46
CA PHE A 177 -5.23 9.43 25.48
C PHE A 177 -6.11 10.46 26.17
N HIS A 178 -6.92 11.20 25.43
CA HIS A 178 -7.86 12.20 25.95
C HIS A 178 -9.18 11.62 26.51
N ARG A 179 -9.24 10.30 26.75
CA ARG A 179 -10.41 9.60 27.34
C ARG A 179 -11.71 9.72 26.51
N GLN A 180 -11.60 9.95 25.21
CA GLN A 180 -12.75 9.97 24.29
C GLN A 180 -13.17 8.56 23.86
N ALA A 181 -12.33 7.57 24.15
CA ALA A 181 -12.59 6.15 23.95
C ALA A 181 -11.87 5.32 25.04
N ASP A 182 -12.28 4.08 25.23
CA ASP A 182 -11.69 3.14 26.20
C ASP A 182 -10.52 2.36 25.59
N ALA A 183 -10.56 2.14 24.27
CA ALA A 183 -9.50 1.48 23.51
C ALA A 183 -9.35 2.12 22.13
N ALA A 184 -8.18 1.90 21.49
CA ALA A 184 -7.92 2.30 20.12
C ALA A 184 -7.32 1.16 19.30
N GLY A 185 -7.71 1.06 18.02
CA GLY A 185 -7.10 0.15 17.05
C GLY A 185 -6.03 0.85 16.22
N GLY A 186 -4.89 0.16 16.00
CA GLY A 186 -3.77 0.71 15.22
C GLY A 186 -2.71 -0.34 14.89
N GLY A 187 -1.65 0.04 14.20
CA GLY A 187 -0.43 -0.77 14.11
C GLY A 187 0.37 -0.68 15.42
N ASP A 188 1.06 -1.73 15.80
CA ASP A 188 1.87 -1.81 17.04
C ASP A 188 2.93 -0.71 17.16
N ILE A 189 3.42 -0.21 16.03
CA ILE A 189 4.39 0.89 15.95
C ILE A 189 3.79 2.27 16.21
N LEU A 190 2.45 2.38 16.25
CA LEU A 190 1.76 3.67 16.27
C LEU A 190 2.15 4.53 17.48
N ILE A 191 2.32 3.88 18.63
CA ILE A 191 2.70 4.53 19.89
C ILE A 191 4.13 5.13 19.82
N ASP A 192 4.96 4.63 18.91
CA ASP A 192 6.35 5.06 18.74
C ASP A 192 6.54 6.15 17.69
N LEU A 193 5.48 6.47 16.93
CA LEU A 193 5.57 7.50 15.89
C LEU A 193 5.89 8.88 16.48
N PRO A 194 6.80 9.66 15.86
CA PRO A 194 7.12 11.01 16.31
C PRO A 194 5.88 11.91 16.45
N VAL A 195 4.93 11.81 15.50
CA VAL A 195 3.67 12.58 15.55
C VAL A 195 2.84 12.29 16.79
N VAL A 196 2.90 11.07 17.32
CA VAL A 196 2.21 10.67 18.55
C VAL A 196 3.03 11.10 19.77
N LYS A 197 4.32 10.75 19.84
CA LYS A 197 5.20 11.09 20.97
C LYS A 197 5.32 12.59 21.21
N ASN A 198 5.23 13.41 20.17
CA ASN A 198 5.28 14.86 20.29
C ASN A 198 3.94 15.46 20.73
N ALA A 199 2.83 14.74 20.53
CA ALA A 199 1.49 15.24 20.84
C ALA A 199 0.99 14.83 22.24
N ILE A 200 1.40 13.65 22.74
CA ILE A 200 0.93 13.08 24.00
C ILE A 200 2.05 12.36 24.76
N ASN A 201 1.86 12.17 26.06
CA ASN A 201 2.70 11.26 26.84
C ASN A 201 2.32 9.80 26.51
N ALA A 202 2.95 9.26 25.47
CA ALA A 202 2.68 7.90 24.99
C ALA A 202 2.93 6.82 26.07
N GLN A 203 3.69 7.11 27.13
CA GLN A 203 3.93 6.17 28.24
C GLN A 203 2.69 5.91 29.10
N GLU A 204 1.66 6.72 29.00
CA GLU A 204 0.36 6.48 29.67
C GLU A 204 -0.49 5.43 28.95
N LEU A 205 -0.12 5.10 27.73
CA LEU A 205 -0.79 4.07 26.94
C LEU A 205 -0.02 2.76 27.00
N THR A 206 -0.70 1.66 26.70
CA THR A 206 -0.11 0.32 26.57
C THR A 206 -0.81 -0.47 25.50
N VAL A 207 -0.10 -1.43 24.92
CA VAL A 207 -0.66 -2.42 24.01
C VAL A 207 -1.37 -3.49 24.84
N LEU A 208 -2.67 -3.68 24.61
CA LEU A 208 -3.49 -4.72 25.23
C LEU A 208 -3.30 -6.07 24.52
N ALA A 209 -3.28 -6.06 23.20
CA ALA A 209 -3.12 -7.26 22.38
C ALA A 209 -2.58 -6.89 20.99
N VAL A 210 -1.92 -7.86 20.35
CA VAL A 210 -1.40 -7.75 18.99
C VAL A 210 -1.75 -8.99 18.16
N THR A 211 -1.84 -8.81 16.86
CA THR A 211 -1.90 -9.93 15.90
C THR A 211 -0.50 -10.49 15.62
N GLU A 212 -0.43 -11.53 14.79
CA GLU A 212 0.81 -11.83 14.07
C GLU A 212 1.23 -10.63 13.20
N PRO A 213 2.54 -10.48 12.92
CA PRO A 213 3.02 -9.44 12.01
C PRO A 213 2.43 -9.60 10.61
N LEU A 214 2.00 -8.50 10.03
CA LEU A 214 1.42 -8.40 8.69
C LEU A 214 2.37 -7.64 7.78
N LEU A 215 2.68 -8.20 6.61
CA LEU A 215 3.54 -7.55 5.63
C LEU A 215 2.99 -6.18 5.26
N PHE A 216 3.88 -5.19 5.10
CA PHE A 216 3.49 -3.81 4.84
C PHE A 216 2.88 -3.61 3.45
N LEU A 217 2.66 -2.36 3.08
CA LEU A 217 1.95 -1.88 1.89
C LEU A 217 2.49 -2.50 0.59
N PRO A 218 1.63 -3.17 -0.19
CA PRO A 218 2.04 -3.82 -1.42
C PRO A 218 2.27 -2.84 -2.57
N TRP A 219 3.24 -3.21 -3.41
CA TRP A 219 3.43 -2.73 -4.77
C TRP A 219 3.10 -3.87 -5.72
N ALA A 220 2.14 -3.67 -6.58
CA ALA A 220 1.69 -4.69 -7.51
C ALA A 220 1.69 -4.18 -8.96
N VAL A 221 1.67 -5.10 -9.89
CA VAL A 221 1.58 -4.82 -11.33
C VAL A 221 0.45 -5.62 -11.94
N LYS A 222 -0.09 -5.17 -13.08
CA LYS A 222 -1.08 -5.96 -13.81
C LYS A 222 -0.59 -7.40 -14.02
N ARG A 223 -1.45 -8.36 -13.80
CA ARG A 223 -1.14 -9.77 -14.03
C ARG A 223 -0.83 -10.07 -15.50
N SER A 224 -1.41 -9.31 -16.42
CA SER A 224 -1.15 -9.38 -17.87
C SER A 224 0.21 -8.80 -18.28
N MET A 225 0.92 -8.08 -17.42
CA MET A 225 2.22 -7.51 -17.72
C MET A 225 3.24 -8.62 -18.05
N PRO A 226 4.07 -8.48 -19.10
CA PRO A 226 5.08 -9.46 -19.46
C PRO A 226 6.01 -9.81 -18.28
N PRO A 227 6.35 -11.10 -18.06
CA PRO A 227 7.19 -11.52 -16.93
C PRO A 227 8.51 -10.76 -16.80
N LYS A 228 9.23 -10.59 -17.91
CA LYS A 228 10.51 -9.85 -17.92
C LYS A 228 10.36 -8.40 -17.44
N LEU A 229 9.28 -7.72 -17.83
CA LEU A 229 9.02 -6.35 -17.40
C LEU A 229 8.70 -6.30 -15.90
N ARG A 230 7.91 -7.26 -15.40
CA ARG A 230 7.63 -7.38 -13.95
C ARG A 230 8.91 -7.57 -13.14
N GLU A 231 9.79 -8.46 -13.58
CA GLU A 231 11.09 -8.73 -12.95
C GLU A 231 11.99 -7.49 -12.97
N SER A 232 12.01 -6.76 -14.08
CA SER A 232 12.77 -5.50 -14.19
C SER A 232 12.26 -4.46 -13.19
N ILE A 233 10.95 -4.22 -13.13
CA ILE A 233 10.34 -3.29 -12.18
C ILE A 233 10.66 -3.72 -10.74
N GLN A 234 10.47 -4.99 -10.40
CA GLN A 234 10.80 -5.54 -9.08
C GLN A 234 12.26 -5.29 -8.71
N THR A 235 13.17 -5.61 -9.63
CA THR A 235 14.63 -5.45 -9.40
C THR A 235 15.00 -3.99 -9.16
N ILE A 236 14.44 -3.06 -9.95
CA ILE A 236 14.67 -1.62 -9.78
C ILE A 236 14.18 -1.16 -8.40
N MET A 237 12.95 -1.52 -8.02
CA MET A 237 12.35 -1.10 -6.77
C MET A 237 13.12 -1.64 -5.54
N ILE A 238 13.44 -2.93 -5.52
CA ILE A 238 14.20 -3.55 -4.42
C ILE A 238 15.63 -2.98 -4.35
N GLY A 239 16.17 -2.55 -5.48
CA GLY A 239 17.49 -1.96 -5.57
C GLY A 239 17.62 -0.53 -5.06
N LEU A 240 16.52 0.20 -4.80
CA LEU A 240 16.55 1.62 -4.43
C LEU A 240 17.47 1.92 -3.25
N GLY A 241 17.43 1.13 -2.19
CA GLY A 241 18.26 1.36 -1.00
C GLY A 241 19.78 1.27 -1.21
N ARG A 242 20.24 0.78 -2.38
CA ARG A 242 21.66 0.56 -2.68
C ARG A 242 22.42 1.81 -3.11
N SER A 243 21.73 2.89 -3.51
CA SER A 243 22.33 4.15 -3.95
C SER A 243 21.81 5.32 -3.12
N GLU A 244 22.54 6.43 -3.11
CA GLU A 244 22.12 7.66 -2.43
C GLU A 244 20.83 8.21 -3.06
N ALA A 245 20.79 8.36 -4.38
CA ALA A 245 19.61 8.81 -5.11
C ALA A 245 18.39 7.88 -4.86
N GLY A 246 18.60 6.57 -4.78
CA GLY A 246 17.52 5.64 -4.45
C GLY A 246 17.01 5.79 -3.01
N ARG A 247 17.88 6.10 -2.03
CA ARG A 247 17.47 6.40 -0.66
C ARG A 247 16.70 7.71 -0.55
N GLU A 248 17.03 8.72 -1.35
CA GLU A 248 16.27 9.96 -1.45
C GLU A 248 14.86 9.71 -1.99
N ILE A 249 14.72 8.86 -3.03
CA ILE A 249 13.42 8.43 -3.58
C ILE A 249 12.59 7.72 -2.50
N LEU A 250 13.19 6.80 -1.74
CA LEU A 250 12.53 6.11 -0.64
C LEU A 250 12.07 7.11 0.43
N THR A 251 12.92 8.04 0.84
CA THR A 251 12.60 9.07 1.83
C THR A 251 11.45 9.95 1.36
N ALA A 252 11.43 10.37 0.10
CA ALA A 252 10.33 11.14 -0.47
C ALA A 252 9.01 10.37 -0.40
N ALA A 253 9.03 9.05 -0.67
CA ALA A 253 7.87 8.16 -0.59
C ALA A 253 7.51 7.72 0.85
N GLU A 254 8.18 8.26 1.89
CA GLU A 254 8.05 7.83 3.29
C GLU A 254 8.35 6.34 3.51
N ALA A 255 9.24 5.79 2.72
CA ALA A 255 9.72 4.42 2.83
C ALA A 255 11.14 4.39 3.40
N THR A 256 11.47 3.32 4.13
CA THR A 256 12.85 3.03 4.56
C THR A 256 13.53 2.00 3.68
N GLY A 257 12.75 1.32 2.82
CA GLY A 257 13.22 0.32 1.88
C GLY A 257 12.08 -0.32 1.10
N MET A 258 12.44 -1.23 0.20
CA MET A 258 11.52 -2.09 -0.53
C MET A 258 11.99 -3.54 -0.42
N GLY A 259 11.11 -4.44 0.03
CA GLY A 259 11.36 -5.87 0.09
C GLY A 259 10.63 -6.62 -1.02
N LYS A 260 11.13 -7.80 -1.40
CA LYS A 260 10.40 -8.69 -2.31
C LYS A 260 9.12 -9.19 -1.62
N ALA A 261 8.03 -9.27 -2.35
CA ALA A 261 6.77 -9.85 -1.87
C ALA A 261 6.18 -10.82 -2.90
N GLU A 262 5.50 -11.84 -2.39
CA GLU A 262 4.75 -12.82 -3.15
C GLU A 262 3.29 -12.86 -2.65
N ASP A 263 2.36 -13.32 -3.49
CA ASP A 263 0.93 -13.32 -3.16
C ASP A 263 0.59 -14.07 -1.85
N LYS A 264 1.30 -15.17 -1.57
CA LYS A 264 1.14 -15.97 -0.36
C LYS A 264 1.44 -15.21 0.94
N ASP A 265 2.30 -14.18 0.87
CA ASP A 265 2.70 -13.37 2.03
C ASP A 265 1.52 -12.53 2.55
N TYR A 266 0.47 -12.37 1.73
CA TYR A 266 -0.78 -11.70 2.09
C TYR A 266 -1.89 -12.68 2.55
N ASN A 267 -1.60 -13.96 2.76
CA ASN A 267 -2.57 -14.92 3.29
C ASN A 267 -3.05 -14.60 4.71
N PRO A 268 -2.21 -14.10 5.65
CA PRO A 268 -2.69 -13.62 6.94
C PRO A 268 -3.73 -12.50 6.81
N HIS A 269 -3.52 -11.55 5.88
CA HIS A 269 -4.47 -10.46 5.61
C HIS A 269 -5.81 -11.01 5.11
N ARG A 270 -5.80 -11.98 4.17
CA ARG A 270 -7.01 -12.65 3.66
C ARG A 270 -7.76 -13.34 4.79
N ARG A 271 -7.06 -14.09 5.65
CA ARG A 271 -7.66 -14.80 6.77
C ARG A 271 -8.38 -13.82 7.73
N MET A 272 -7.71 -12.74 8.12
CA MET A 272 -8.31 -11.74 9.02
C MET A 272 -9.48 -11.03 8.36
N THR A 273 -9.34 -10.61 7.10
CA THR A 273 -10.42 -9.96 6.34
C THR A 273 -11.63 -10.87 6.19
N SER A 274 -11.43 -12.14 5.83
CA SER A 274 -12.51 -13.12 5.70
C SER A 274 -13.20 -13.38 7.04
N ALA A 275 -12.47 -13.47 8.14
CA ALA A 275 -13.03 -13.61 9.47
C ALA A 275 -13.91 -12.42 9.86
N VAL A 276 -13.44 -11.20 9.62
CA VAL A 276 -14.14 -9.96 10.00
C VAL A 276 -15.38 -9.70 9.15
N PHE A 277 -15.36 -10.04 7.87
CA PHE A 277 -16.45 -9.75 6.92
C PHE A 277 -17.22 -10.96 6.41
N GLY A 278 -16.94 -12.16 6.93
CA GLY A 278 -17.66 -13.37 6.53
C GLY A 278 -17.44 -13.77 5.06
N GLY A 279 -16.28 -13.47 4.49
CA GLY A 279 -15.99 -13.74 3.08
C GLY A 279 -16.63 -12.74 2.09
N SER A 280 -17.46 -11.83 2.58
CA SER A 280 -18.02 -10.73 1.76
C SER A 280 -16.99 -9.62 1.63
N SER A 281 -16.83 -9.05 0.42
CA SER A 281 -16.16 -7.75 0.28
C SER A 281 -16.99 -6.71 1.06
N ILE A 282 -16.32 -5.70 1.64
CA ILE A 282 -17.05 -4.54 2.20
C ILE A 282 -17.96 -4.03 1.08
N GLY A 283 -19.26 -4.12 1.30
CA GLY A 283 -20.24 -3.49 0.41
C GLY A 283 -19.92 -2.01 0.32
N ARG A 284 -20.00 -1.49 -0.88
CA ARG A 284 -19.80 -0.09 -1.24
C ARG A 284 -20.69 0.83 -0.43
#